data_bc2233ad630e1d64934f196d6edb245e
#
_entry.id   bc2233ad630e1d64934f196d6edb245e
#
_cell.length_a   1.000
_cell.length_b   1.000
_cell.length_c   1.000
_cell.angle_alpha   90.00
_cell.angle_beta   90.00
_cell.angle_gamma   90.00
#
_symmetry.space_group_name_H-M   'P 1'
#
loop_
_entity.id
_entity.type
_entity.pdbx_description
1 polymer ?
#
loop_
_entity_poly.entity_id
_entity_poly.type
_entity_poly.pdbx_seq_one_letter_code
_entity_poly.pdbx_strand_id
1 'polypeptide(L)'
;MSKMKFGFIVPTGSAQEIVKFASQAEKAGWDGVFYYDDIYVDKKTEMSGAWPIMAAIAVTTKKIRFGSLLTAIGRRRPWEVARESVTVDQLSNGRLILPTGLGWVGDGAYTKAGMPADRRLRAELLDEGLEIIDGLWSGKRFHFRGKHNQIKTMTFIPRPVQKPRIPIWVVGA
;
A
#
# COMPACT_ATOMS: atom_id res chain seq x y z
N MET A 1 16.90 10.39 -22.06
CA MET A 1 17.10 10.19 -20.59
C MET A 1 15.78 10.44 -19.89
N SER A 2 15.30 9.52 -19.04
CA SER A 2 14.11 9.76 -18.23
C SER A 2 14.43 10.87 -17.20
N LYS A 3 13.54 11.85 -17.09
CA LYS A 3 13.67 12.92 -16.09
C LYS A 3 13.63 12.30 -14.69
N MET A 4 14.57 12.67 -13.82
CA MET A 4 14.57 12.27 -12.42
C MET A 4 13.26 12.74 -11.75
N LYS A 5 12.70 11.90 -10.90
CA LYS A 5 11.46 12.18 -10.18
C LYS A 5 11.73 12.29 -8.68
N PHE A 6 11.02 13.19 -8.04
CA PHE A 6 11.19 13.49 -6.62
C PHE A 6 9.88 13.26 -5.87
N GLY A 7 9.97 12.55 -4.76
CA GLY A 7 8.87 12.34 -3.84
C GLY A 7 9.35 12.48 -2.41
N PHE A 8 8.42 12.62 -1.47
CA PHE A 8 8.73 12.66 -0.05
C PHE A 8 7.72 11.85 0.75
N ILE A 9 8.08 11.55 2.00
CA ILE A 9 7.23 10.86 2.95
C ILE A 9 6.69 11.90 3.93
N VAL A 10 5.38 11.90 4.16
CA VAL A 10 4.77 12.65 5.27
C VAL A 10 4.89 11.78 6.51
N PRO A 11 5.67 12.17 7.52
CA PRO A 11 6.00 11.27 8.61
C PRO A 11 4.85 11.08 9.60
N THR A 12 4.10 12.13 9.90
CA THR A 12 3.05 12.16 10.93
C THR A 12 2.13 13.34 10.74
N GLY A 13 1.02 13.41 11.46
CA GLY A 13 0.05 14.50 11.44
C GLY A 13 -1.39 13.97 11.43
N SER A 14 -2.32 14.87 11.64
CA SER A 14 -3.74 14.56 11.49
C SER A 14 -4.09 14.16 10.05
N ALA A 15 -5.16 13.41 9.87
CA ALA A 15 -5.59 12.97 8.55
C ALA A 15 -5.79 14.14 7.58
N GLN A 16 -6.35 15.26 8.07
CA GLN A 16 -6.57 16.46 7.28
C GLN A 16 -5.25 17.11 6.83
N GLU A 17 -4.27 17.19 7.73
CA GLU A 17 -2.96 17.76 7.41
C GLU A 17 -2.23 16.95 6.35
N ILE A 18 -2.23 15.62 6.48
CA ILE A 18 -1.58 14.73 5.51
C ILE A 18 -2.17 14.92 4.11
N VAL A 19 -3.51 14.96 4.00
CA VAL A 19 -4.19 15.18 2.72
C VAL A 19 -3.92 16.59 2.17
N LYS A 20 -3.88 17.61 3.04
CA LYS A 20 -3.51 18.98 2.66
C LYS A 20 -2.08 19.05 2.14
N PHE A 21 -1.13 18.38 2.81
CA PHE A 21 0.25 18.31 2.34
C PHE A 21 0.36 17.66 0.95
N ALA A 22 -0.37 16.59 0.69
CA ALA A 22 -0.39 15.97 -0.64
C ALA A 22 -0.84 16.95 -1.73
N SER A 23 -1.88 17.73 -1.46
CA SER A 23 -2.37 18.77 -2.38
C SER A 23 -1.36 19.91 -2.57
N GLN A 24 -0.68 20.31 -1.50
CA GLN A 24 0.38 21.35 -1.57
C GLN A 24 1.60 20.83 -2.36
N ALA A 25 1.99 19.59 -2.13
CA ALA A 25 3.08 18.93 -2.87
C ALA A 25 2.80 18.90 -4.38
N GLU A 26 1.58 18.54 -4.77
CA GLU A 26 1.17 18.57 -6.16
C GLU A 26 1.29 19.97 -6.78
N LYS A 27 0.80 20.98 -6.07
CA LYS A 27 0.90 22.39 -6.50
C LYS A 27 2.34 22.88 -6.61
N ALA A 28 3.23 22.38 -5.75
CA ALA A 28 4.66 22.68 -5.75
C ALA A 28 5.46 21.86 -6.81
N GLY A 29 4.81 20.97 -7.55
CA GLY A 29 5.42 20.23 -8.64
C GLY A 29 6.17 18.96 -8.22
N TRP A 30 5.94 18.41 -7.04
CA TRP A 30 6.46 17.11 -6.63
C TRP A 30 5.84 15.97 -7.45
N ASP A 31 6.63 14.93 -7.72
CA ASP A 31 6.20 13.76 -8.49
C ASP A 31 5.49 12.71 -7.63
N GLY A 32 5.79 12.64 -6.34
CA GLY A 32 5.23 11.64 -5.44
C GLY A 32 5.12 12.07 -3.98
N VAL A 33 4.11 11.54 -3.29
CA VAL A 33 3.90 11.68 -1.84
C VAL A 33 3.55 10.33 -1.24
N PHE A 34 4.16 10.02 -0.11
CA PHE A 34 4.00 8.72 0.56
C PHE A 34 3.68 8.93 2.03
N TYR A 35 3.02 7.93 2.62
CA TYR A 35 2.67 7.92 4.03
C TYR A 35 2.93 6.54 4.64
N TYR A 36 3.21 6.47 5.93
CA TYR A 36 3.47 5.20 6.60
C TYR A 36 2.20 4.37 6.86
N ASP A 37 2.33 3.04 6.87
CA ASP A 37 1.26 2.09 7.22
C ASP A 37 1.52 1.44 8.59
N ASP A 38 2.10 2.17 9.52
CA ASP A 38 2.30 1.68 10.89
C ASP A 38 1.02 1.77 11.70
N ILE A 39 0.84 0.83 12.63
CA ILE A 39 -0.31 0.81 13.55
C ILE A 39 -0.02 1.68 14.77
N TYR A 40 1.19 1.61 15.28
CA TYR A 40 1.59 2.37 16.46
C TYR A 40 3.11 2.48 16.52
N VAL A 41 3.61 3.68 16.63
CA VAL A 41 5.05 3.97 16.81
C VAL A 41 5.33 4.23 18.30
N ASP A 42 4.73 5.27 18.85
CA ASP A 42 4.81 5.63 20.25
C ASP A 42 3.60 6.46 20.70
N LYS A 43 3.55 6.82 21.99
CA LYS A 43 2.42 7.58 22.57
C LYS A 43 2.33 9.04 22.13
N LYS A 44 3.33 9.57 21.41
CA LYS A 44 3.40 10.97 20.97
C LYS A 44 3.21 11.10 19.45
N THR A 45 3.36 10.00 18.73
CA THR A 45 3.26 10.00 17.26
C THR A 45 1.83 9.73 16.84
N GLU A 46 1.17 10.73 16.27
CA GLU A 46 -0.16 10.58 15.70
C GLU A 46 -0.10 9.79 14.39
N MET A 47 -0.83 8.68 14.33
CA MET A 47 -0.91 7.83 13.14
C MET A 47 -2.34 7.74 12.64
N SER A 48 -2.49 7.88 11.33
CA SER A 48 -3.77 7.69 10.64
C SER A 48 -3.73 6.45 9.75
N GLY A 49 -4.88 5.84 9.50
CA GLY A 49 -4.95 4.68 8.61
C GLY A 49 -4.49 5.03 7.19
N ALA A 50 -3.48 4.33 6.67
CA ALA A 50 -2.88 4.66 5.37
C ALA A 50 -3.87 4.55 4.21
N TRP A 51 -4.72 3.52 4.17
CA TRP A 51 -5.66 3.31 3.06
C TRP A 51 -6.75 4.39 2.96
N PRO A 52 -7.41 4.81 4.07
CA PRO A 52 -8.31 5.99 4.04
C PRO A 52 -7.59 7.27 3.60
N ILE A 53 -6.35 7.50 4.06
CA ILE A 53 -5.54 8.64 3.64
C ILE A 53 -5.27 8.59 2.13
N MET A 54 -4.87 7.45 1.58
CA MET A 54 -4.62 7.29 0.14
C MET A 54 -5.90 7.51 -0.69
N ALA A 55 -7.06 7.07 -0.21
CA ALA A 55 -8.34 7.34 -0.87
C ALA A 55 -8.65 8.86 -0.88
N ALA A 56 -8.41 9.55 0.22
CA ALA A 56 -8.58 11.01 0.29
C ALA A 56 -7.61 11.75 -0.64
N ILE A 57 -6.31 11.35 -0.68
CA ILE A 57 -5.33 11.89 -1.61
C ILE A 57 -5.76 11.64 -3.07
N ALA A 58 -6.29 10.45 -3.37
CA ALA A 58 -6.75 10.10 -4.70
C ALA A 58 -7.80 11.07 -5.26
N VAL A 59 -8.74 11.51 -4.42
CA VAL A 59 -9.84 12.38 -4.86
C VAL A 59 -9.49 13.88 -4.77
N THR A 60 -8.53 14.27 -3.92
CA THR A 60 -8.14 15.67 -3.73
C THR A 60 -7.00 16.15 -4.62
N THR A 61 -6.28 15.23 -5.27
CA THR A 61 -5.17 15.51 -6.19
C THR A 61 -5.47 15.01 -7.59
N LYS A 62 -4.69 15.42 -8.60
CA LYS A 62 -4.93 15.08 -10.01
C LYS A 62 -3.74 14.44 -10.74
N LYS A 63 -2.51 14.72 -10.29
CA LYS A 63 -1.28 14.37 -11.02
C LYS A 63 -0.27 13.60 -10.17
N ILE A 64 -0.10 13.98 -8.90
CA ILE A 64 0.92 13.42 -8.01
C ILE A 64 0.69 11.92 -7.81
N ARG A 65 1.75 11.14 -7.88
CA ARG A 65 1.73 9.72 -7.49
C ARG A 65 1.80 9.59 -5.99
N PHE A 66 1.23 8.52 -5.46
CA PHE A 66 1.21 8.31 -4.02
C PHE A 66 1.12 6.82 -3.67
N GLY A 67 1.42 6.52 -2.43
CA GLY A 67 1.34 5.17 -1.90
C GLY A 67 1.65 5.13 -0.40
N SER A 68 1.46 3.96 0.20
CA SER A 68 1.89 3.70 1.57
C SER A 68 3.33 3.16 1.54
N LEU A 69 4.27 3.83 2.18
CA LEU A 69 5.67 3.40 2.24
C LEU A 69 6.03 2.98 3.67
N LEU A 70 5.91 1.66 3.95
CA LEU A 70 5.48 0.59 3.05
C LEU A 70 4.20 -0.09 3.55
N THR A 71 3.51 -0.78 2.64
CA THR A 71 2.45 -1.71 3.01
C THR A 71 3.08 -3.06 3.40
N ALA A 72 3.02 -3.39 4.69
CA ALA A 72 3.49 -4.69 5.18
C ALA A 72 2.43 -5.77 4.88
N ILE A 73 2.54 -6.44 3.73
CA ILE A 73 1.53 -7.40 3.24
C ILE A 73 1.32 -8.56 4.22
N GLY A 74 2.37 -9.07 4.85
CA GLY A 74 2.27 -10.13 5.86
C GLY A 74 1.45 -9.76 7.11
N ARG A 75 1.11 -8.48 7.29
CA ARG A 75 0.25 -7.96 8.35
C ARG A 75 -1.22 -7.82 7.92
N ARG A 76 -1.51 -8.01 6.64
CA ARG A 76 -2.83 -7.81 6.04
C ARG A 76 -3.30 -9.05 5.30
N ARG A 77 -4.57 -9.11 5.05
CA ARG A 77 -5.12 -10.14 4.16
C ARG A 77 -4.91 -9.72 2.70
N PRO A 78 -4.23 -10.52 1.86
CA PRO A 78 -3.88 -10.13 0.51
C PRO A 78 -5.08 -9.71 -0.35
N TRP A 79 -6.23 -10.38 -0.20
CA TRP A 79 -7.44 -10.04 -0.95
C TRP A 79 -8.07 -8.70 -0.53
N GLU A 80 -7.88 -8.28 0.73
CA GLU A 80 -8.30 -6.95 1.19
C GLU A 80 -7.40 -5.89 0.55
N VAL A 81 -6.07 -6.09 0.58
CA VAL A 81 -5.12 -5.21 -0.10
C VAL A 81 -5.42 -5.12 -1.60
N ALA A 82 -5.71 -6.25 -2.25
CA ALA A 82 -6.09 -6.26 -3.66
C ALA A 82 -7.35 -5.43 -3.92
N ARG A 83 -8.36 -5.50 -3.05
CA ARG A 83 -9.62 -4.75 -3.17
C ARG A 83 -9.41 -3.26 -2.92
N GLU A 84 -8.76 -2.90 -1.85
CA GLU A 84 -8.49 -1.51 -1.47
C GLU A 84 -7.66 -0.82 -2.55
N SER A 85 -6.59 -1.48 -3.01
CA SER A 85 -5.70 -0.92 -4.03
C SER A 85 -6.38 -0.70 -5.38
N VAL A 86 -7.24 -1.61 -5.84
CA VAL A 86 -8.04 -1.39 -7.06
C VAL A 86 -8.97 -0.20 -6.89
N THR A 87 -9.62 -0.08 -5.74
CA THR A 87 -10.53 1.05 -5.46
C THR A 87 -9.78 2.38 -5.50
N VAL A 88 -8.65 2.47 -4.81
CA VAL A 88 -7.82 3.69 -4.79
C VAL A 88 -7.20 3.98 -6.15
N ASP A 89 -6.81 2.95 -6.90
CA ASP A 89 -6.31 3.09 -8.28
C ASP A 89 -7.36 3.70 -9.20
N GLN A 90 -8.62 3.25 -9.11
CA GLN A 90 -9.74 3.81 -9.86
C GLN A 90 -10.05 5.25 -9.44
N LEU A 91 -10.16 5.53 -8.13
CA LEU A 91 -10.40 6.87 -7.62
C LEU A 91 -9.33 7.87 -8.06
N SER A 92 -8.09 7.41 -8.18
CA SER A 92 -6.96 8.24 -8.58
C SER A 92 -6.75 8.31 -10.10
N ASN A 93 -7.49 7.54 -10.89
CA ASN A 93 -7.25 7.36 -12.31
C ASN A 93 -5.81 6.90 -12.60
N GLY A 94 -5.35 5.85 -11.89
CA GLY A 94 -4.09 5.18 -12.15
C GLY A 94 -2.84 5.86 -11.60
N ARG A 95 -2.92 6.48 -10.42
CA ARG A 95 -1.76 7.15 -9.79
C ARG A 95 -1.19 6.42 -8.58
N LEU A 96 -1.88 5.40 -8.08
CA LEU A 96 -1.41 4.59 -6.96
C LEU A 96 -0.11 3.85 -7.31
N ILE A 97 0.79 3.79 -6.36
CA ILE A 97 1.92 2.86 -6.31
C ILE A 97 1.71 2.01 -5.06
N LEU A 98 2.09 0.73 -5.11
CA LEU A 98 2.08 -0.17 -3.96
C LEU A 98 3.52 -0.48 -3.52
N PRO A 99 4.14 0.38 -2.69
CA PRO A 99 5.38 0.04 -2.03
C PRO A 99 5.11 -1.02 -0.96
N THR A 100 5.91 -2.07 -0.92
CA THR A 100 5.71 -3.22 -0.04
C THR A 100 7.01 -3.75 0.51
N GLY A 101 6.94 -4.49 1.59
CA GLY A 101 8.08 -5.12 2.25
C GLY A 101 7.66 -5.87 3.51
N LEU A 102 8.64 -6.25 4.32
CA LEU A 102 8.40 -7.04 5.53
C LEU A 102 7.74 -6.25 6.68
N GLY A 103 7.81 -4.94 6.63
CA GLY A 103 7.38 -4.09 7.75
C GLY A 103 8.46 -3.93 8.83
N TRP A 104 8.32 -2.88 9.61
CA TRP A 104 9.21 -2.60 10.73
C TRP A 104 8.76 -3.35 11.99
N VAL A 105 9.63 -4.18 12.57
CA VAL A 105 9.30 -5.01 13.73
C VAL A 105 9.04 -4.22 15.02
N GLY A 106 9.43 -2.95 15.07
CA GLY A 106 9.13 -2.05 16.19
C GLY A 106 7.69 -1.52 16.16
N ASP A 107 6.95 -1.68 15.05
CA ASP A 107 5.54 -1.31 14.98
C ASP A 107 4.71 -2.03 16.06
N GLY A 108 3.77 -1.31 16.63
CA GLY A 108 2.84 -1.84 17.61
C GLY A 108 2.04 -3.06 17.17
N ALA A 109 1.87 -3.27 15.87
CA ALA A 109 1.28 -4.50 15.36
C ALA A 109 2.05 -5.76 15.82
N TYR A 110 3.38 -5.69 15.82
CA TYR A 110 4.25 -6.80 16.25
C TYR A 110 4.52 -6.77 17.75
N THR A 111 4.76 -5.57 18.32
CA THR A 111 5.19 -5.43 19.71
C THR A 111 4.05 -5.43 20.72
N LYS A 112 2.81 -5.12 20.31
CA LYS A 112 1.65 -4.95 21.19
C LYS A 112 0.39 -5.75 20.76
N ALA A 113 0.14 -5.89 19.46
CA ALA A 113 -1.06 -6.57 18.95
C ALA A 113 -0.82 -8.04 18.58
N GLY A 114 0.36 -8.61 18.90
CA GLY A 114 0.63 -10.03 18.78
C GLY A 114 0.84 -10.57 17.36
N MET A 115 1.09 -9.69 16.38
CA MET A 115 1.47 -10.14 15.05
C MET A 115 2.84 -10.84 15.07
N PRO A 116 3.05 -11.90 14.28
CA PRO A 116 4.30 -12.64 14.28
C PRO A 116 5.46 -11.78 13.76
N ALA A 117 6.52 -11.63 14.57
CA ALA A 117 7.70 -10.84 14.22
C ALA A 117 8.77 -11.65 13.47
N ASP A 118 8.63 -12.97 13.36
CA ASP A 118 9.60 -13.84 12.69
C ASP A 118 9.83 -13.40 11.24
N ARG A 119 11.10 -13.16 10.88
CA ARG A 119 11.48 -12.61 9.58
C ARG A 119 11.12 -13.57 8.43
N ARG A 120 11.34 -14.87 8.63
CA ARG A 120 11.10 -15.88 7.60
C ARG A 120 9.60 -16.01 7.32
N LEU A 121 8.80 -16.09 8.38
CA LEU A 121 7.34 -16.13 8.24
C LEU A 121 6.81 -14.89 7.53
N ARG A 122 7.30 -13.68 7.87
CA ARG A 122 6.89 -12.44 7.20
C ARG A 122 7.29 -12.41 5.72
N ALA A 123 8.45 -12.98 5.38
CA ALA A 123 8.87 -13.11 3.98
C ALA A 123 7.96 -14.09 3.21
N GLU A 124 7.70 -15.27 3.76
CA GLU A 124 6.77 -16.24 3.16
C GLU A 124 5.36 -15.64 2.95
N LEU A 125 4.85 -14.88 3.93
CA LEU A 125 3.56 -14.19 3.83
C LEU A 125 3.58 -13.07 2.78
N LEU A 126 4.71 -12.37 2.62
CA LEU A 126 4.88 -11.34 1.59
C LEU A 126 4.85 -11.96 0.19
N ASP A 127 5.60 -13.04 -0.01
CA ASP A 127 5.69 -13.71 -1.31
C ASP A 127 4.32 -14.25 -1.75
N GLU A 128 3.64 -15.02 -0.89
CA GLU A 128 2.29 -15.51 -1.18
C GLU A 128 1.30 -14.37 -1.38
N GLY A 129 1.40 -13.33 -0.56
CA GLY A 129 0.53 -12.17 -0.63
C GLY A 129 0.66 -11.41 -1.95
N LEU A 130 1.88 -11.24 -2.46
CA LEU A 130 2.15 -10.61 -3.75
C LEU A 130 1.60 -11.44 -4.91
N GLU A 131 1.78 -12.75 -4.89
CA GLU A 131 1.22 -13.65 -5.91
C GLU A 131 -0.30 -13.59 -5.92
N ILE A 132 -0.94 -13.61 -4.76
CA ILE A 132 -2.40 -13.50 -4.64
C ILE A 132 -2.89 -12.16 -5.18
N ILE A 133 -2.27 -11.05 -4.79
CA ILE A 133 -2.65 -9.70 -5.22
C ILE A 133 -2.55 -9.58 -6.74
N ASP A 134 -1.43 -10.01 -7.33
CA ASP A 134 -1.21 -9.95 -8.78
C ASP A 134 -2.21 -10.83 -9.55
N GLY A 135 -2.44 -12.06 -9.06
CA GLY A 135 -3.42 -12.98 -9.61
C GLY A 135 -4.85 -12.41 -9.59
N LEU A 136 -5.27 -11.81 -8.47
CA LEU A 136 -6.58 -11.18 -8.34
C LEU A 136 -6.72 -9.96 -9.26
N TRP A 137 -5.68 -9.11 -9.36
CA TRP A 137 -5.70 -7.93 -10.25
C TRP A 137 -5.80 -8.29 -11.73
N SER A 138 -5.43 -9.52 -12.11
CA SER A 138 -5.56 -9.98 -13.50
C SER A 138 -7.00 -9.93 -14.02
N GLY A 139 -8.00 -10.06 -13.13
CA GLY A 139 -9.41 -10.17 -13.45
C GLY A 139 -9.78 -11.48 -14.18
N LYS A 140 -8.86 -12.43 -14.23
CA LYS A 140 -9.09 -13.78 -14.78
C LYS A 140 -9.58 -14.71 -13.65
N ARG A 141 -10.00 -15.92 -14.03
CA ARG A 141 -10.21 -16.99 -13.03
C ARG A 141 -8.90 -17.29 -12.34
N PHE A 142 -8.88 -17.14 -11.03
CA PHE A 142 -7.69 -17.31 -10.20
C PHE A 142 -8.01 -18.20 -9.00
N HIS A 143 -7.07 -19.05 -8.64
CA HIS A 143 -7.04 -19.81 -7.40
C HIS A 143 -5.61 -19.81 -6.87
N PHE A 144 -5.44 -20.01 -5.58
CA PHE A 144 -4.12 -20.07 -4.96
C PHE A 144 -4.10 -21.13 -3.86
N ARG A 145 -3.00 -21.87 -3.75
CA ARG A 145 -2.79 -22.86 -2.71
C ARG A 145 -1.36 -22.78 -2.20
N GLY A 146 -1.15 -21.94 -1.21
CA GLY A 146 0.12 -21.75 -0.53
C GLY A 146 0.18 -22.44 0.82
N LYS A 147 1.25 -22.18 1.53
CA LYS A 147 1.51 -22.66 2.90
C LYS A 147 0.64 -21.93 3.93
N HIS A 148 0.44 -20.62 3.73
CA HIS A 148 -0.24 -19.72 4.67
C HIS A 148 -1.60 -19.28 4.17
N ASN A 149 -1.81 -19.25 2.85
CA ASN A 149 -3.05 -18.75 2.25
C ASN A 149 -3.65 -19.78 1.29
N GLN A 150 -4.97 -19.80 1.23
CA GLN A 150 -5.71 -20.59 0.25
C GLN A 150 -6.86 -19.75 -0.31
N ILE A 151 -6.92 -19.65 -1.64
CA ILE A 151 -7.99 -18.97 -2.36
C ILE A 151 -8.69 -19.94 -3.26
N LYS A 152 -9.97 -20.19 -3.04
CA LYS A 152 -10.80 -20.95 -3.98
C LYS A 152 -10.99 -20.15 -5.25
N THR A 153 -11.21 -20.85 -6.37
CA THR A 153 -11.38 -20.22 -7.68
C THR A 153 -12.42 -19.11 -7.65
N MET A 154 -11.99 -17.91 -8.02
CA MET A 154 -12.84 -16.74 -8.20
C MET A 154 -12.38 -15.88 -9.38
N THR A 155 -13.26 -15.02 -9.87
CA THR A 155 -12.92 -13.92 -10.79
C THR A 155 -13.08 -12.63 -10.03
N PHE A 156 -11.98 -11.86 -9.94
CA PHE A 156 -11.92 -10.65 -9.11
C PHE A 156 -12.12 -9.41 -9.98
N ILE A 157 -13.22 -8.71 -9.78
CA ILE A 157 -13.58 -7.48 -10.50
C ILE A 157 -13.99 -6.39 -9.49
N PRO A 158 -13.79 -5.10 -9.82
CA PRO A 158 -13.15 -4.59 -11.04
C PRO A 158 -11.64 -4.83 -11.07
N ARG A 159 -11.00 -4.55 -12.21
CA ARG A 159 -9.55 -4.60 -12.41
C ARG A 159 -8.93 -3.24 -12.13
N PRO A 160 -7.60 -3.16 -11.87
CA PRO A 160 -6.86 -1.90 -11.88
C PRO A 160 -7.02 -1.13 -13.21
N VAL A 161 -6.98 0.20 -13.11
CA VAL A 161 -6.91 1.09 -14.27
C VAL A 161 -5.54 0.99 -14.94
N GLN A 162 -4.49 0.91 -14.13
CA GLN A 162 -3.10 0.84 -14.61
C GLN A 162 -2.80 -0.45 -15.36
N LYS A 163 -1.98 -0.36 -16.42
CA LYS A 163 -1.54 -1.49 -17.23
C LYS A 163 0.00 -1.59 -17.19
N PRO A 164 0.55 -2.80 -17.08
CA PRO A 164 -0.13 -4.10 -16.96
C PRO A 164 -0.83 -4.29 -15.60
N ARG A 165 -0.42 -3.56 -14.55
CA ARG A 165 -0.97 -3.57 -13.18
C ARG A 165 -0.55 -2.31 -12.41
N ILE A 166 -1.02 -2.15 -11.18
CA ILE A 166 -0.50 -1.15 -10.24
C ILE A 166 1.00 -1.42 -10.02
N PRO A 167 1.88 -0.41 -10.15
CA PRO A 167 3.31 -0.59 -9.89
C PRO A 167 3.57 -1.05 -8.46
N ILE A 168 4.30 -2.14 -8.31
CA ILE A 168 4.77 -2.64 -7.02
C ILE A 168 6.24 -2.23 -6.84
N TRP A 169 6.55 -1.59 -5.73
CA TRP A 169 7.92 -1.30 -5.32
C TRP A 169 8.27 -2.18 -4.13
N VAL A 170 9.33 -2.95 -4.25
CA VAL A 170 9.82 -3.75 -3.12
C VAL A 170 10.87 -2.94 -2.38
N VAL A 171 10.60 -2.69 -1.11
CA VAL A 171 11.54 -2.01 -0.21
C VAL A 171 12.46 -3.06 0.37
N GLY A 172 13.73 -3.01 -0.04
CA GLY A 172 14.81 -3.81 0.51
C GLY A 172 15.45 -3.13 1.73
N ALA A 173 15.97 -3.92 2.65
CA ALA A 173 16.86 -3.48 3.75
C ALA A 173 18.27 -4.00 3.50
#